data_a5df2ee975f7c73f4a2bc49793d8ddd0
#
_entry.id   a5df2ee975f7c73f4a2bc49793d8ddd0
#
_cell.length_a   1.000
_cell.length_b   1.000
_cell.length_c   1.000
_cell.angle_alpha   90.00
_cell.angle_beta   90.00
_cell.angle_gamma   90.00
#
_symmetry.space_group_name_H-M   'P 1'
#
loop_
_entity.id
_entity.type
_entity.pdbx_description
1 polymer ?
#
loop_
_entity_poly.entity_id
_entity_poly.type
_entity_poly.pdbx_seq_one_letter_code
_entity_poly.pdbx_strand_id
1 'polypeptide(L)'
;MKMAHTCYRVKDLQASLAFYKEAFGFEESRVRDFPDNKFTLAYLTLPGETYELELTYNYGHEGYDLGNGYGHIAIATEDLEGLHAKQKAAGFDVTDLKALPGVPPSYYFITDPDGYKVEVIREK
;
A
#
# COMPACT_ATOMS: atom_id res chain seq x y z
N MET A 1 -22.95 8.56 -2.29
CA MET A 1 -21.63 8.66 -1.64
C MET A 1 -20.84 7.38 -1.86
N LYS A 2 -19.52 7.50 -1.97
CA LYS A 2 -18.61 6.33 -2.03
C LYS A 2 -17.27 6.69 -1.42
N MET A 3 -16.54 5.68 -0.99
CA MET A 3 -15.15 5.87 -0.55
C MET A 3 -14.30 6.25 -1.77
N ALA A 4 -13.58 7.37 -1.71
CA ALA A 4 -12.85 7.91 -2.87
C ALA A 4 -11.38 7.50 -2.86
N HIS A 5 -10.67 7.80 -1.78
CA HIS A 5 -9.25 7.45 -1.67
C HIS A 5 -8.78 7.39 -0.22
N THR A 6 -7.62 6.77 -0.04
CA THR A 6 -6.81 6.85 1.18
C THR A 6 -5.52 7.57 0.84
N CYS A 7 -5.06 8.47 1.71
CA CYS A 7 -3.83 9.21 1.50
C CYS A 7 -2.71 8.67 2.39
N TYR A 8 -1.56 8.38 1.78
CA TYR A 8 -0.31 8.12 2.49
C TYR A 8 0.71 9.19 2.14
N ARG A 9 1.31 9.80 3.17
CA ARG A 9 2.45 10.70 2.98
C ARG A 9 3.71 9.87 2.87
N VAL A 10 4.51 10.14 1.83
CA VAL A 10 5.70 9.34 1.50
C VAL A 10 6.93 10.22 1.41
N LYS A 11 8.08 9.71 1.86
CA LYS A 11 9.36 10.45 1.81
C LYS A 11 10.06 10.33 0.47
N ASP A 12 9.79 9.25 -0.28
CA ASP A 12 10.39 8.97 -1.59
C ASP A 12 9.30 8.45 -2.52
N LEU A 13 8.78 9.34 -3.37
CA LEU A 13 7.66 9.00 -4.23
C LEU A 13 7.99 7.86 -5.19
N GLN A 14 9.20 7.87 -5.78
CA GLN A 14 9.57 6.84 -6.76
C GLN A 14 9.69 5.47 -6.09
N ALA A 15 10.24 5.40 -4.89
CA ALA A 15 10.33 4.15 -4.14
C ALA A 15 8.95 3.59 -3.81
N SER A 16 8.01 4.46 -3.41
CA SER A 16 6.65 4.04 -3.08
C SER A 16 5.87 3.62 -4.32
N LEU A 17 6.01 4.34 -5.44
CA LEU A 17 5.40 3.94 -6.71
C LEU A 17 5.90 2.55 -7.15
N ALA A 18 7.21 2.33 -7.08
CA ALA A 18 7.79 1.04 -7.44
C ALA A 18 7.28 -0.08 -6.53
N PHE A 19 7.19 0.19 -5.22
CA PHE A 19 6.69 -0.80 -4.26
C PHE A 19 5.28 -1.24 -4.60
N TYR A 20 4.35 -0.31 -4.75
CA TYR A 20 2.95 -0.66 -4.98
C TYR A 20 2.72 -1.31 -6.34
N LYS A 21 3.49 -0.92 -7.37
CA LYS A 21 3.46 -1.58 -8.67
C LYS A 21 3.96 -3.02 -8.59
N GLU A 22 5.11 -3.23 -7.99
CA GLU A 22 5.75 -4.55 -7.93
C GLU A 22 5.04 -5.50 -6.99
N ALA A 23 4.64 -5.02 -5.81
CA ALA A 23 4.03 -5.88 -4.80
C ALA A 23 2.60 -6.27 -5.16
N PHE A 24 1.81 -5.37 -5.77
CA PHE A 24 0.37 -5.56 -5.95
C PHE A 24 -0.13 -5.36 -7.38
N GLY A 25 0.66 -4.77 -8.26
CA GLY A 25 0.21 -4.46 -9.61
C GLY A 25 -0.62 -3.18 -9.70
N PHE A 26 -0.45 -2.25 -8.77
CA PHE A 26 -1.10 -0.93 -8.89
C PHE A 26 -0.65 -0.22 -10.16
N GLU A 27 -1.55 0.56 -10.73
CA GLU A 27 -1.31 1.41 -11.90
C GLU A 27 -1.50 2.86 -11.52
N GLU A 28 -0.69 3.75 -12.09
CA GLU A 28 -0.89 5.19 -11.92
C GLU A 28 -2.12 5.63 -12.70
N SER A 29 -3.09 6.21 -12.00
CA SER A 29 -4.26 6.79 -12.65
C SER A 29 -4.02 8.24 -13.04
N ARG A 30 -3.28 8.98 -12.22
CA ARG A 30 -2.92 10.38 -12.50
C ARG A 30 -1.84 10.85 -11.54
N VAL A 31 -1.09 11.88 -11.96
CA VAL A 31 -0.10 12.56 -11.14
C VAL A 31 -0.32 14.07 -11.30
N ARG A 32 -0.29 14.78 -10.18
CA ARG A 32 -0.44 16.24 -10.17
C ARG A 32 0.67 16.84 -9.34
N ASP A 33 1.49 17.71 -9.94
CA ASP A 33 2.57 18.40 -9.26
C ASP A 33 2.20 19.86 -9.01
N PHE A 34 2.48 20.32 -7.78
CA PHE A 34 2.20 21.69 -7.34
C PHE A 34 3.50 22.32 -6.83
N PRO A 35 4.43 22.71 -7.74
CA PRO A 35 5.75 23.18 -7.32
C PRO A 35 5.73 24.46 -6.48
N ASP A 36 4.75 25.36 -6.70
CA ASP A 36 4.62 26.57 -5.88
C ASP A 36 4.26 26.23 -4.43
N ASN A 37 3.52 25.15 -4.21
CA ASN A 37 3.13 24.65 -2.89
C ASN A 37 4.06 23.53 -2.40
N LYS A 38 5.01 23.12 -3.23
CA LYS A 38 6.05 22.13 -2.92
C LYS A 38 5.52 20.76 -2.52
N PHE A 39 4.57 20.25 -3.31
CA PHE A 39 4.11 18.87 -3.15
C PHE A 39 3.66 18.25 -4.47
N THR A 40 3.65 16.93 -4.51
CA THR A 40 3.15 16.12 -5.63
C THR A 40 2.14 15.11 -5.10
N LEU A 41 1.07 14.91 -5.85
CA LEU A 41 0.06 13.89 -5.59
C LEU A 41 0.12 12.85 -6.70
N ALA A 42 0.29 11.59 -6.34
CA ALA A 42 0.22 10.47 -7.28
C ALA A 42 -0.92 9.55 -6.84
N TYR A 43 -1.81 9.21 -7.76
CA TYR A 43 -2.96 8.35 -7.50
C TYR A 43 -2.77 7.01 -8.17
N LEU A 44 -2.96 5.94 -7.40
CA LEU A 44 -2.79 4.56 -7.86
C LEU A 44 -4.10 3.81 -7.73
N THR A 45 -4.39 2.95 -8.71
CA THR A 45 -5.54 2.05 -8.67
C THR A 45 -5.11 0.63 -8.97
N LEU A 46 -5.83 -0.33 -8.42
CA LEU A 46 -5.73 -1.72 -8.86
C LEU A 46 -6.58 -1.89 -10.13
N PRO A 47 -6.16 -2.77 -11.05
CA PRO A 47 -6.93 -2.99 -12.28
C PRO A 47 -8.38 -3.35 -11.98
N GLY A 48 -9.31 -2.65 -12.65
CA GLY A 48 -10.74 -2.85 -12.48
C GLY A 48 -11.37 -2.15 -11.29
N GLU A 49 -10.57 -1.49 -10.46
CA GLU A 49 -11.07 -0.78 -9.27
C GLU A 49 -11.07 0.73 -9.49
N THR A 50 -11.97 1.42 -8.77
CA THR A 50 -12.08 2.87 -8.83
C THR A 50 -11.53 3.56 -7.58
N TYR A 51 -11.39 2.83 -6.46
CA TYR A 51 -10.82 3.36 -5.24
C TYR A 51 -9.33 3.64 -5.44
N GLU A 52 -8.88 4.82 -5.01
CA GLU A 52 -7.52 5.26 -5.24
C GLU A 52 -6.68 5.26 -3.96
N LEU A 53 -5.43 4.86 -4.09
CA LEU A 53 -4.41 5.14 -3.09
C LEU A 53 -3.69 6.42 -3.53
N GLU A 54 -3.82 7.49 -2.74
CA GLU A 54 -3.14 8.75 -2.99
C GLU A 54 -1.80 8.76 -2.26
N LEU A 55 -0.72 8.93 -2.99
CA LEU A 55 0.61 9.12 -2.41
C LEU A 55 0.92 10.61 -2.45
N THR A 56 1.09 11.21 -1.28
CA THR A 56 1.44 12.63 -1.15
C THR A 56 2.91 12.76 -0.82
N TYR A 57 3.65 13.39 -1.72
CA TYR A 57 5.07 13.71 -1.52
C TYR A 57 5.21 15.21 -1.27
N ASN A 58 5.64 15.59 -0.07
CA ASN A 58 6.00 16.95 0.27
C ASN A 58 7.49 17.15 0.06
N TYR A 59 7.88 18.12 -0.76
CA TYR A 59 9.28 18.33 -1.14
C TYR A 59 10.16 18.49 0.10
N GLY A 60 11.26 17.75 0.13
CA GLY A 60 12.28 17.86 1.18
C GLY A 60 11.96 17.17 2.50
N HIS A 61 10.80 16.52 2.64
CA HIS A 61 10.51 15.73 3.83
C HIS A 61 11.27 14.40 3.78
N GLU A 62 12.02 14.11 4.84
CA GLU A 62 12.86 12.91 4.93
C GLU A 62 12.17 11.73 5.61
N GLY A 63 10.99 11.94 6.15
CA GLY A 63 10.19 10.89 6.79
C GLY A 63 9.10 11.48 7.65
N TYR A 64 8.26 10.58 8.17
CA TYR A 64 7.10 10.95 8.98
C TYR A 64 7.04 10.06 10.22
N ASP A 65 6.53 10.62 11.31
CA ASP A 65 6.18 9.86 12.49
C ASP A 65 4.76 9.31 12.29
N LEU A 66 4.65 8.01 12.05
CA LEU A 66 3.36 7.37 11.80
C LEU A 66 2.55 7.19 13.09
N GLY A 67 3.19 7.25 14.24
CA GLY A 67 2.51 7.05 15.53
C GLY A 67 1.95 5.65 15.69
N ASN A 68 0.98 5.50 16.61
CA ASN A 68 0.38 4.20 16.92
C ASN A 68 -1.16 4.22 16.89
N GLY A 69 -1.75 5.29 16.40
CA GLY A 69 -3.21 5.43 16.38
C GLY A 69 -3.86 4.98 15.06
N TYR A 70 -3.11 5.04 13.96
CA TYR A 70 -3.61 4.60 12.67
C TYR A 70 -3.47 3.08 12.56
N GLY A 71 -4.48 2.43 11.96
CA GLY A 71 -4.41 0.99 11.66
C GLY A 71 -3.73 0.75 10.31
N HIS A 72 -4.50 0.24 9.37
CA HIS A 72 -3.96 -0.17 8.05
C HIS A 72 -5.07 -0.17 7.01
N ILE A 73 -4.68 -0.21 5.74
CA ILE A 73 -5.58 -0.58 4.65
C ILE A 73 -5.45 -2.09 4.39
N ALA A 74 -6.47 -2.67 3.77
CA ALA A 74 -6.47 -4.09 3.42
C ALA A 74 -6.68 -4.27 1.92
N ILE A 75 -5.95 -5.22 1.35
CA ILE A 75 -6.08 -5.62 -0.05
C ILE A 75 -6.46 -7.09 -0.07
N ALA A 76 -7.52 -7.41 -0.82
CA ALA A 76 -7.99 -8.78 -0.98
C ALA A 76 -7.41 -9.40 -2.25
N THR A 77 -7.00 -10.66 -2.18
CA THR A 77 -6.46 -11.40 -3.32
C THR A 77 -7.10 -12.78 -3.41
N GLU A 78 -7.26 -13.29 -4.63
CA GLU A 78 -7.80 -14.64 -4.87
C GLU A 78 -6.81 -15.72 -4.43
N ASP A 79 -5.51 -15.46 -4.53
CA ASP A 79 -4.45 -16.42 -4.18
C ASP A 79 -3.54 -15.86 -3.09
N LEU A 80 -4.00 -15.97 -1.85
CA LEU A 80 -3.29 -15.44 -0.69
C LEU A 80 -1.90 -16.08 -0.52
N GLU A 81 -1.83 -17.40 -0.59
CA GLU A 81 -0.59 -18.15 -0.39
C GLU A 81 0.40 -17.87 -1.52
N GLY A 82 -0.08 -17.81 -2.76
CA GLY A 82 0.76 -17.53 -3.93
C GLY A 82 1.33 -16.12 -3.90
N LEU A 83 0.51 -15.12 -3.56
CA LEU A 83 0.98 -13.75 -3.44
C LEU A 83 1.99 -13.59 -2.30
N HIS A 84 1.72 -14.20 -1.14
CA HIS A 84 2.63 -14.21 0.00
C HIS A 84 4.01 -14.78 -0.40
N ALA A 85 4.01 -15.94 -1.03
CA ALA A 85 5.24 -16.60 -1.48
C ALA A 85 6.02 -15.74 -2.48
N LYS A 86 5.32 -15.14 -3.43
CA LYS A 86 5.92 -14.27 -4.44
C LYS A 86 6.56 -13.03 -3.83
N GLN A 87 5.85 -12.36 -2.93
CA GLN A 87 6.35 -11.16 -2.26
C GLN A 87 7.54 -11.49 -1.35
N LYS A 88 7.48 -12.59 -0.62
CA LYS A 88 8.57 -13.06 0.23
C LYS A 88 9.82 -13.37 -0.61
N ALA A 89 9.66 -14.07 -1.72
CA ALA A 89 10.75 -14.42 -2.63
C ALA A 89 11.39 -13.17 -3.27
N ALA A 90 10.59 -12.12 -3.50
CA ALA A 90 11.06 -10.85 -4.05
C ALA A 90 11.79 -9.98 -3.01
N GLY A 91 11.81 -10.39 -1.74
CA GLY A 91 12.51 -9.68 -0.68
C GLY A 91 11.69 -8.62 0.04
N PHE A 92 10.40 -8.56 -0.19
CA PHE A 92 9.53 -7.62 0.54
C PHE A 92 9.39 -8.05 2.01
N ASP A 93 9.19 -7.05 2.88
CA ASP A 93 9.00 -7.26 4.31
C ASP A 93 7.58 -7.74 4.58
N VAL A 94 7.39 -9.05 4.64
CA VAL A 94 6.10 -9.68 4.89
C VAL A 94 6.14 -10.47 6.18
N THR A 95 5.03 -10.46 6.92
CA THR A 95 4.86 -11.36 8.08
C THR A 95 4.55 -12.76 7.60
N ASP A 96 4.62 -13.74 8.49
CA ASP A 96 4.09 -15.07 8.20
C ASP A 96 2.57 -15.00 8.03
N LEU A 97 2.01 -15.98 7.34
CA LEU A 97 0.57 -16.14 7.25
C LEU A 97 -0.01 -16.31 8.65
N LYS A 98 -1.06 -15.56 8.95
CA LYS A 98 -1.68 -15.50 10.27
C LYS A 98 -3.13 -15.95 10.22
N ALA A 99 -3.64 -16.35 11.39
CA ALA A 99 -5.03 -16.75 11.56
C ALA A 99 -5.61 -16.06 12.80
N LEU A 100 -6.89 -15.74 12.72
CA LEU A 100 -7.67 -15.43 13.91
C LEU A 100 -7.94 -16.73 14.67
N PRO A 101 -8.21 -16.67 15.99
CA PRO A 101 -8.48 -17.88 16.77
C PRO A 101 -9.58 -18.74 16.14
N GLY A 102 -9.33 -20.04 15.99
CA GLY A 102 -10.30 -21.01 15.51
C GLY A 102 -10.55 -21.07 14.01
N VAL A 103 -9.76 -20.32 13.20
CA VAL A 103 -9.90 -20.33 11.74
C VAL A 103 -8.56 -20.59 11.05
N PRO A 104 -8.55 -21.08 9.79
CA PRO A 104 -7.31 -21.24 9.02
C PRO A 104 -6.59 -19.92 8.76
N PRO A 105 -5.29 -19.94 8.41
CA PRO A 105 -4.56 -18.74 8.03
C PRO A 105 -5.29 -17.97 6.93
N SER A 106 -5.53 -16.68 7.17
CA SER A 106 -6.39 -15.86 6.32
C SER A 106 -5.83 -14.47 6.01
N TYR A 107 -4.67 -14.10 6.56
CA TYR A 107 -4.10 -12.79 6.31
C TYR A 107 -2.60 -12.75 6.63
N TYR A 108 -1.94 -11.72 6.12
CA TYR A 108 -0.59 -11.32 6.52
C TYR A 108 -0.45 -9.81 6.31
N PHE A 109 0.67 -9.25 6.75
CA PHE A 109 1.00 -7.84 6.54
C PHE A 109 2.26 -7.70 5.71
N ILE A 110 2.27 -6.72 4.82
CA ILE A 110 3.46 -6.27 4.11
C ILE A 110 3.74 -4.82 4.52
N THR A 111 5.01 -4.48 4.70
CA THR A 111 5.43 -3.13 5.11
C THR A 111 5.95 -2.37 3.89
N ASP A 112 5.45 -1.16 3.68
CA ASP A 112 5.87 -0.32 2.56
C ASP A 112 7.17 0.46 2.89
N PRO A 113 7.74 1.23 1.93
CA PRO A 113 9.01 1.95 2.17
C PRO A 113 8.98 2.97 3.31
N ASP A 114 7.81 3.48 3.69
CA ASP A 114 7.67 4.45 4.78
C ASP A 114 7.31 3.80 6.11
N GLY A 115 7.09 2.50 6.12
CA GLY A 115 6.68 1.77 7.32
C GLY A 115 5.18 1.57 7.47
N TYR A 116 4.37 1.99 6.48
CA TYR A 116 2.94 1.69 6.50
C TYR A 116 2.71 0.20 6.33
N LYS A 117 1.83 -0.35 7.16
CA LYS A 117 1.42 -1.76 7.08
C LYS A 117 0.22 -1.89 6.15
N VAL A 118 0.28 -2.85 5.24
CA VAL A 118 -0.86 -3.21 4.41
C VAL A 118 -1.25 -4.64 4.75
N GLU A 119 -2.49 -4.84 5.13
CA GLU A 119 -3.03 -6.18 5.37
C GLU A 119 -3.40 -6.80 4.04
N VAL A 120 -3.02 -8.05 3.84
CA VAL A 120 -3.45 -8.83 2.67
C VAL A 120 -4.36 -9.94 3.17
N ILE A 121 -5.56 -10.00 2.59
CA ILE A 121 -6.59 -10.96 3.00
C ILE A 121 -7.05 -11.78 1.79
N ARG A 122 -7.71 -12.89 2.09
CA ARG A 122 -8.30 -13.73 1.05
C ARG A 122 -9.59 -13.10 0.54
N GLU A 123 -9.75 -13.06 -0.77
CA GLU A 123 -10.98 -12.61 -1.41
C GLU A 123 -12.13 -13.57 -1.07
N LYS A 124 -13.28 -13.02 -0.82
CA LYS A 124 -14.48 -13.80 -0.45
C LYS A 124 -15.13 -14.44 -1.65
#